data_04426d153aff1b8e72ea5ffc9b14e4b4
#
_entry.id   04426d153aff1b8e72ea5ffc9b14e4b4
#
_cell.length_a   1.000
_cell.length_b   1.000
_cell.length_c   1.000
_cell.angle_alpha   90.00
_cell.angle_beta   90.00
_cell.angle_gamma   90.00
#
_symmetry.space_group_name_H-M   'P 1'
#
loop_
_entity.id
_entity.type
_entity.pdbx_description
1 polymer ?
#
loop_
_entity_poly.entity_id
_entity_poly.type
_entity_poly.pdbx_seq_one_letter_code
_entity_poly.pdbx_strand_id
1 'polypeptide(L)'
;MADAEHQSVVAAVRIVSAMAPRKKVLLVEDEAMIAVFLEGVLTEAGFETATAYGGAAALDLLASAYPRFDAVITDIHLPGTVSGWDIARRSSEISAATGVILMTGDTVSAADKGMIEGSVLHQKPTLAADLIASVEMIVPRD
;
A
#
# COMPACT_ATOMS: atom_id res chain seq x y z
N MET A 1 -1.81 -25.07 -34.16
CA MET A 1 -3.08 -24.42 -34.49
C MET A 1 -3.80 -23.95 -33.23
N ALA A 2 -4.06 -24.85 -32.29
CA ALA A 2 -4.64 -24.47 -30.99
C ALA A 2 -3.79 -23.45 -30.21
N ASP A 3 -2.45 -23.53 -30.37
CA ASP A 3 -1.52 -22.62 -29.69
C ASP A 3 -1.64 -21.17 -30.16
N ALA A 4 -1.89 -20.94 -31.45
CA ALA A 4 -2.05 -19.58 -31.98
C ALA A 4 -3.32 -18.91 -31.44
N GLU A 5 -4.42 -19.64 -31.37
CA GLU A 5 -5.68 -19.16 -30.81
C GLU A 5 -5.56 -18.89 -29.32
N HIS A 6 -4.90 -19.77 -28.60
CA HIS A 6 -4.64 -19.61 -27.18
C HIS A 6 -3.79 -18.39 -26.90
N GLN A 7 -2.72 -18.17 -27.68
CA GLN A 7 -1.86 -17.00 -27.54
C GLN A 7 -2.60 -15.70 -27.81
N SER A 8 -3.52 -15.68 -28.79
CA SER A 8 -4.33 -14.50 -29.07
C SER A 8 -5.26 -14.16 -27.92
N VAL A 9 -5.87 -15.16 -27.29
CA VAL A 9 -6.75 -14.94 -26.12
C VAL A 9 -5.93 -14.44 -24.93
N VAL A 10 -4.76 -15.00 -24.68
CA VAL A 10 -3.86 -14.55 -23.60
C VAL A 10 -3.44 -13.12 -23.83
N ALA A 11 -3.07 -12.74 -25.05
CA ALA A 11 -2.68 -11.37 -25.38
C ALA A 11 -3.85 -10.40 -25.17
N ALA A 12 -5.08 -10.78 -25.57
CA ALA A 12 -6.25 -9.96 -25.34
C ALA A 12 -6.56 -9.74 -23.86
N VAL A 13 -6.43 -10.82 -23.07
CA VAL A 13 -6.61 -10.74 -21.60
C VAL A 13 -5.58 -9.79 -20.98
N ARG A 14 -4.32 -9.89 -21.41
CA ARG A 14 -3.26 -8.99 -20.92
C ARG A 14 -3.53 -7.53 -21.27
N ILE A 15 -4.01 -7.25 -22.48
CA ILE A 15 -4.36 -5.89 -22.91
C ILE A 15 -5.49 -5.34 -22.06
N VAL A 16 -6.54 -6.13 -21.84
CA VAL A 16 -7.69 -5.71 -21.03
C VAL A 16 -7.24 -5.44 -19.57
N SER A 17 -6.41 -6.32 -19.00
CA SER A 17 -5.87 -6.13 -17.65
C SER A 17 -5.00 -4.88 -17.55
N ALA A 18 -4.19 -4.59 -18.58
CA ALA A 18 -3.34 -3.40 -18.61
C ALA A 18 -4.16 -2.10 -18.75
N MET A 19 -5.34 -2.17 -19.36
CA MET A 19 -6.24 -1.03 -19.52
C MET A 19 -7.14 -0.79 -18.31
N ALA A 20 -7.29 -1.79 -17.42
CA ALA A 20 -8.08 -1.64 -16.21
C ALA A 20 -7.43 -0.62 -15.27
N PRO A 21 -8.22 0.20 -14.55
CA PRO A 21 -7.67 1.11 -13.55
C PRO A 21 -6.89 0.34 -12.49
N ARG A 22 -5.68 0.82 -12.21
CA ARG A 22 -4.83 0.21 -11.17
C ARG A 22 -5.28 0.69 -9.81
N LYS A 23 -5.18 -0.18 -8.83
CA LYS A 23 -5.36 0.21 -7.43
C LYS A 23 -4.20 1.10 -7.02
N LYS A 24 -4.51 2.13 -6.25
CA LYS A 24 -3.58 3.19 -5.88
C LYS A 24 -3.18 3.04 -4.41
N VAL A 25 -1.87 2.96 -4.18
CA VAL A 25 -1.29 2.75 -2.85
C VAL A 25 -0.45 3.95 -2.45
N LEU A 26 -0.66 4.43 -1.23
CA LEU A 26 0.24 5.41 -0.61
C LEU A 26 1.27 4.64 0.21
N LEU A 27 2.55 4.82 -0.12
CA LEU A 27 3.66 4.26 0.62
C LEU A 27 4.33 5.36 1.44
N VAL A 28 4.44 5.17 2.75
CA VAL A 28 5.11 6.11 3.65
C VAL A 28 6.32 5.44 4.26
N GLU A 29 7.50 5.85 3.81
CA GLU A 29 8.79 5.30 4.22
C GLU A 29 9.85 6.40 4.18
N ASP A 30 10.53 6.63 5.29
CA ASP A 30 11.54 7.68 5.38
C ASP A 30 12.92 7.27 4.85
N GLU A 31 13.22 5.97 4.80
CA GLU A 31 14.46 5.48 4.23
C GLU A 31 14.32 5.31 2.71
N ALA A 32 15.02 6.16 1.97
CA ALA A 32 14.86 6.23 0.51
C ALA A 32 15.12 4.90 -0.19
N MET A 33 16.13 4.14 0.23
CA MET A 33 16.45 2.86 -0.40
C MET A 33 15.35 1.83 -0.19
N ILE A 34 14.76 1.81 1.00
CA ILE A 34 13.64 0.91 1.31
C ILE A 34 12.41 1.34 0.50
N ALA A 35 12.16 2.64 0.43
CA ALA A 35 11.04 3.17 -0.35
C ALA A 35 11.13 2.77 -1.82
N VAL A 36 12.30 2.93 -2.43
CA VAL A 36 12.53 2.56 -3.84
C VAL A 36 12.30 1.06 -4.05
N PHE A 37 12.80 0.23 -3.13
CA PHE A 37 12.59 -1.22 -3.20
C PHE A 37 11.10 -1.56 -3.14
N LEU A 38 10.36 -1.00 -2.18
CA LEU A 38 8.94 -1.28 -2.00
C LEU A 38 8.10 -0.72 -3.15
N GLU A 39 8.45 0.45 -3.70
CA GLU A 39 7.80 0.98 -4.90
C GLU A 39 7.92 -0.01 -6.07
N GLY A 40 9.11 -0.56 -6.26
CA GLY A 40 9.36 -1.56 -7.30
C GLY A 40 8.51 -2.81 -7.11
N VAL A 41 8.44 -3.30 -5.88
CA VAL A 41 7.62 -4.48 -5.53
C VAL A 41 6.15 -4.23 -5.84
N LEU A 42 5.62 -3.07 -5.42
CA LEU A 42 4.22 -2.71 -5.63
C LEU A 42 3.90 -2.50 -7.12
N THR A 43 4.78 -1.80 -7.82
CA THR A 43 4.61 -1.53 -9.25
C THR A 43 4.62 -2.83 -10.05
N GLU A 44 5.54 -3.73 -9.75
CA GLU A 44 5.61 -5.04 -10.40
C GLU A 44 4.36 -5.87 -10.15
N ALA A 45 3.75 -5.71 -8.98
CA ALA A 45 2.50 -6.40 -8.63
C ALA A 45 1.26 -5.75 -9.25
N GLY A 46 1.40 -4.63 -9.97
CA GLY A 46 0.32 -3.98 -10.71
C GLY A 46 -0.34 -2.80 -10.00
N PHE A 47 0.24 -2.31 -8.91
CA PHE A 47 -0.30 -1.17 -8.17
C PHE A 47 0.31 0.14 -8.66
N GLU A 48 -0.49 1.20 -8.64
CA GLU A 48 0.00 2.57 -8.80
C GLU A 48 0.43 3.07 -7.42
N THR A 49 1.64 3.60 -7.31
CA THR A 49 2.22 3.97 -6.02
C THR A 49 2.54 5.46 -5.98
N ALA A 50 2.13 6.11 -4.90
CA ALA A 50 2.62 7.43 -4.52
C ALA A 50 3.42 7.27 -3.24
N THR A 51 4.58 7.91 -3.15
CA THR A 51 5.46 7.76 -2.00
C THR A 51 5.61 9.07 -1.25
N ALA A 52 5.48 8.99 0.08
CA ALA A 52 5.82 10.06 1.00
C ALA A 52 6.99 9.61 1.87
N TYR A 53 7.97 10.50 2.06
CA TYR A 53 9.17 10.20 2.83
C TYR A 53 9.07 10.67 4.28
N GLY A 54 7.90 11.10 4.71
CA GLY A 54 7.65 11.54 6.07
C GLY A 54 6.17 11.70 6.34
N GLY A 55 5.84 11.90 7.63
CA GLY A 55 4.45 11.94 8.06
C GLY A 55 3.67 13.15 7.54
N ALA A 56 4.28 14.33 7.57
CA ALA A 56 3.60 15.55 7.09
C ALA A 56 3.27 15.46 5.60
N ALA A 57 4.23 14.97 4.78
CA ALA A 57 4.01 14.77 3.35
C ALA A 57 2.89 13.74 3.10
N ALA A 58 2.83 12.69 3.91
CA ALA A 58 1.78 11.68 3.81
C ALA A 58 0.41 12.27 4.09
N LEU A 59 0.28 13.10 5.12
CA LEU A 59 -0.98 13.76 5.45
C LEU A 59 -1.45 14.69 4.32
N ASP A 60 -0.51 15.42 3.70
CA ASP A 60 -0.82 16.28 2.56
C ASP A 60 -1.34 15.47 1.37
N LEU A 61 -0.71 14.35 1.07
CA LEU A 61 -1.15 13.48 -0.01
C LEU A 61 -2.53 12.88 0.27
N LEU A 62 -2.80 12.46 1.50
CA LEU A 62 -4.11 11.95 1.89
C LEU A 62 -5.20 13.01 1.72
N ALA A 63 -4.91 14.27 2.11
CA ALA A 63 -5.87 15.36 2.04
C ALA A 63 -6.20 15.76 0.60
N SER A 64 -5.24 15.66 -0.31
CA SER A 64 -5.36 16.15 -1.69
C SER A 64 -5.68 15.07 -2.72
N ALA A 65 -5.58 13.79 -2.37
CA ALA A 65 -5.74 12.70 -3.33
C ALA A 65 -7.19 12.57 -3.82
N TYR A 66 -7.35 12.50 -5.13
CA TYR A 66 -8.61 12.18 -5.77
C TYR A 66 -8.34 11.47 -7.11
N PRO A 67 -8.84 10.24 -7.32
CA PRO A 67 -9.56 9.44 -6.34
C PRO A 67 -8.72 9.10 -5.12
N ARG A 68 -9.38 8.69 -4.04
CA ARG A 68 -8.69 8.34 -2.78
C ARG A 68 -7.84 7.09 -2.95
N PHE A 69 -6.86 6.94 -2.07
CA PHE A 69 -6.03 5.75 -2.06
C PHE A 69 -6.85 4.51 -1.71
N ASP A 70 -6.52 3.39 -2.35
CA ASP A 70 -7.12 2.10 -2.03
C ASP A 70 -6.45 1.45 -0.82
N ALA A 71 -5.19 1.74 -0.61
CA ALA A 71 -4.43 1.25 0.54
C ALA A 71 -3.35 2.25 0.95
N VAL A 72 -2.99 2.23 2.22
CA VAL A 72 -1.87 2.97 2.80
C VAL A 72 -0.95 1.97 3.48
N ILE A 73 0.35 2.04 3.15
CA ILE A 73 1.40 1.28 3.81
C ILE A 73 2.30 2.30 4.49
N THR A 74 2.43 2.22 5.80
CA THR A 74 3.25 3.18 6.54
C THR A 74 4.06 2.54 7.64
N ASP A 75 5.30 3.05 7.83
CA ASP A 75 6.03 2.78 9.07
C ASP A 75 5.28 3.43 10.23
N ILE A 76 5.33 2.79 11.39
CA ILE A 76 4.79 3.38 12.62
C ILE A 76 5.71 4.49 13.10
N HIS A 77 7.02 4.22 13.17
CA HIS A 77 8.02 5.19 13.63
C HIS A 77 8.55 6.01 12.46
N LEU A 78 8.18 7.27 12.43
CA LEU A 78 8.61 8.23 11.42
C LEU A 78 9.29 9.41 12.10
N PRO A 79 10.26 10.06 11.42
CA PRO A 79 10.85 11.29 11.95
C PRO A 79 9.80 12.39 12.11
N GLY A 80 9.98 13.24 13.12
CA GLY A 80 9.08 14.36 13.36
C GLY A 80 7.94 14.00 14.31
N THR A 81 6.86 14.76 14.23
CA THR A 81 5.74 14.67 15.18
C THR A 81 4.58 13.79 14.71
N VAL A 82 4.56 13.43 13.42
CA VAL A 82 3.50 12.61 12.83
C VAL A 82 3.98 11.16 12.77
N SER A 83 3.27 10.27 13.45
CA SER A 83 3.56 8.84 13.45
C SER A 83 2.72 8.10 12.40
N GLY A 84 3.06 6.83 12.19
CA GLY A 84 2.23 5.95 11.34
C GLY A 84 0.82 5.77 11.89
N TRP A 85 0.66 5.80 13.22
CA TRP A 85 -0.66 5.76 13.86
C TRP A 85 -1.53 6.97 13.45
N ASP A 86 -0.92 8.15 13.41
CA ASP A 86 -1.62 9.37 13.00
C ASP A 86 -2.07 9.29 11.55
N ILE A 87 -1.20 8.75 10.68
CA ILE A 87 -1.51 8.55 9.27
C ILE A 87 -2.66 7.55 9.11
N ALA A 88 -2.60 6.43 9.82
CA ALA A 88 -3.62 5.40 9.79
C ALA A 88 -4.98 5.96 10.22
N ARG A 89 -5.01 6.72 11.30
CA ARG A 89 -6.23 7.34 11.82
C ARG A 89 -6.80 8.32 10.80
N ARG A 90 -5.95 9.18 10.26
CA ARG A 90 -6.40 10.19 9.28
C ARG A 90 -6.91 9.53 8.00
N SER A 91 -6.25 8.48 7.54
CA SER A 91 -6.70 7.71 6.38
C SER A 91 -8.11 7.16 6.59
N SER A 92 -8.36 6.58 7.76
CA SER A 92 -9.68 6.02 8.10
C SER A 92 -10.77 7.10 8.21
N GLU A 93 -10.41 8.28 8.72
CA GLU A 93 -11.35 9.42 8.78
C GLU A 93 -11.73 9.91 7.38
N ILE A 94 -10.78 9.93 6.45
CA ILE A 94 -11.02 10.38 5.08
C ILE A 94 -11.80 9.34 4.28
N SER A 95 -11.44 8.06 4.42
CA SER A 95 -12.09 6.97 3.71
C SER A 95 -11.98 5.67 4.50
N ALA A 96 -13.09 5.23 5.05
CA ALA A 96 -13.13 3.97 5.80
C ALA A 96 -12.84 2.75 4.91
N ALA A 97 -13.01 2.87 3.60
CA ALA A 97 -12.75 1.79 2.64
C ALA A 97 -11.26 1.62 2.33
N THR A 98 -10.41 2.63 2.62
CA THR A 98 -8.98 2.53 2.38
C THR A 98 -8.35 1.55 3.37
N GLY A 99 -7.72 0.50 2.85
CA GLY A 99 -7.01 -0.48 3.68
C GLY A 99 -5.73 0.14 4.27
N VAL A 100 -5.32 -0.30 5.46
CA VAL A 100 -4.14 0.22 6.13
C VAL A 100 -3.23 -0.92 6.55
N ILE A 101 -1.96 -0.82 6.17
CA ILE A 101 -0.88 -1.69 6.62
C ILE A 101 0.12 -0.86 7.39
N LEU A 102 0.40 -1.27 8.61
CA LEU A 102 1.40 -0.65 9.48
C LEU A 102 2.61 -1.56 9.58
N MET A 103 3.80 -0.98 9.52
CA MET A 103 5.06 -1.71 9.64
C MET A 103 5.84 -1.21 10.85
N THR A 104 6.44 -2.14 11.57
CA THR A 104 7.21 -1.81 12.79
C THR A 104 8.47 -2.65 12.89
N GLY A 105 9.54 -2.06 13.41
CA GLY A 105 10.73 -2.79 13.84
C GLY A 105 10.60 -3.38 15.23
N ASP A 106 9.59 -2.94 16.00
CA ASP A 106 9.31 -3.45 17.34
C ASP A 106 8.54 -4.76 17.29
N THR A 107 8.39 -5.42 18.43
CA THR A 107 7.53 -6.61 18.50
C THR A 107 6.09 -6.20 18.22
N VAL A 108 5.35 -7.09 17.57
CA VAL A 108 3.94 -6.84 17.21
C VAL A 108 3.12 -6.50 18.46
N SER A 109 3.34 -7.21 19.57
CA SER A 109 2.61 -6.96 20.81
C SER A 109 2.86 -5.56 21.39
N ALA A 110 4.07 -5.03 21.25
CA ALA A 110 4.38 -3.67 21.72
C ALA A 110 3.77 -2.61 20.79
N ALA A 111 3.66 -2.91 19.50
CA ALA A 111 3.13 -1.98 18.49
C ALA A 111 1.61 -1.99 18.40
N ASP A 112 0.94 -2.95 19.03
CA ASP A 112 -0.50 -3.19 18.90
C ASP A 112 -1.38 -2.09 19.53
N LYS A 113 -0.79 -1.18 20.28
CA LYS A 113 -1.52 -0.05 20.88
C LYS A 113 -1.92 0.95 19.78
N GLY A 114 -3.21 1.25 19.68
CA GLY A 114 -3.71 2.20 18.70
C GLY A 114 -4.07 1.60 17.35
N MET A 115 -4.10 0.28 17.24
CA MET A 115 -4.58 -0.39 16.03
C MET A 115 -5.98 0.07 15.66
N ILE A 116 -6.16 0.35 14.39
CA ILE A 116 -7.47 0.64 13.81
C ILE A 116 -8.07 -0.68 13.35
N GLU A 117 -9.33 -0.88 13.63
CA GLU A 117 -10.04 -2.08 13.22
C GLU A 117 -9.89 -2.32 11.71
N GLY A 118 -9.51 -3.54 11.34
CA GLY A 118 -9.29 -3.92 9.96
C GLY A 118 -7.90 -3.61 9.42
N SER A 119 -7.04 -2.93 10.17
CA SER A 119 -5.66 -2.70 9.75
C SER A 119 -4.80 -3.94 9.97
N VAL A 120 -3.73 -4.04 9.18
CA VAL A 120 -2.77 -5.16 9.24
C VAL A 120 -1.45 -4.64 9.76
N LEU A 121 -0.83 -5.38 10.66
CA LEU A 121 0.46 -5.02 11.25
C LEU A 121 1.52 -6.03 10.80
N HIS A 122 2.60 -5.53 10.19
CA HIS A 122 3.76 -6.32 9.82
C HIS A 122 4.96 -5.94 10.66
N GLN A 123 5.67 -6.94 11.14
CA GLN A 123 6.95 -6.74 11.80
C GLN A 123 8.06 -6.77 10.75
N LYS A 124 8.96 -5.79 10.80
CA LYS A 124 10.11 -5.75 9.90
C LYS A 124 11.18 -6.76 10.35
N PRO A 125 11.94 -7.36 9.43
CA PRO A 125 11.82 -7.20 7.98
C PRO A 125 10.63 -7.98 7.42
N THR A 126 9.90 -7.37 6.47
CA THR A 126 8.74 -7.98 5.83
C THR A 126 9.14 -8.53 4.47
N LEU A 127 8.79 -9.77 4.18
CA LEU A 127 9.01 -10.34 2.85
C LEU A 127 8.09 -9.66 1.84
N ALA A 128 8.63 -9.39 0.65
CA ALA A 128 7.86 -8.76 -0.43
C ALA A 128 6.57 -9.53 -0.74
N ALA A 129 6.63 -10.86 -0.81
CA ALA A 129 5.47 -11.70 -1.07
C ALA A 129 4.38 -11.53 0.00
N ASP A 130 4.78 -11.46 1.26
CA ASP A 130 3.83 -11.29 2.38
C ASP A 130 3.18 -9.91 2.34
N LEU A 131 3.95 -8.88 2.02
CA LEU A 131 3.43 -7.52 1.89
C LEU A 131 2.40 -7.45 0.75
N ILE A 132 2.73 -7.98 -0.41
CA ILE A 132 1.82 -8.00 -1.56
C ILE A 132 0.54 -8.77 -1.24
N ALA A 133 0.66 -9.93 -0.59
CA ALA A 133 -0.51 -10.71 -0.18
C ALA A 133 -1.44 -9.90 0.73
N SER A 134 -0.87 -9.14 1.67
CA SER A 134 -1.65 -8.27 2.55
C SER A 134 -2.32 -7.14 1.79
N VAL A 135 -1.60 -6.50 0.86
CA VAL A 135 -2.17 -5.41 0.05
C VAL A 135 -3.36 -5.94 -0.77
N GLU A 136 -3.19 -7.07 -1.43
CA GLU A 136 -4.26 -7.68 -2.24
C GLU A 136 -5.49 -8.02 -1.40
N MET A 137 -5.28 -8.40 -0.14
CA MET A 137 -6.36 -8.75 0.76
C MET A 137 -7.15 -7.53 1.23
N ILE A 138 -6.49 -6.38 1.46
CA ILE A 138 -7.11 -5.20 2.06
C ILE A 138 -7.61 -4.17 1.06
N VAL A 139 -7.13 -4.18 -0.21
CA VAL A 139 -7.63 -3.21 -1.19
C VAL A 139 -9.11 -3.48 -1.48
N PRO A 140 -9.94 -2.42 -1.61
CA PRO A 140 -11.36 -2.60 -1.92
C PRO A 140 -11.52 -3.30 -3.26
N ARG A 141 -12.49 -4.20 -3.34
CA ARG A 141 -12.88 -4.86 -4.59
C ARG A 141 -13.95 -4.02 -5.27
N ASP A 142 -13.87 -3.98 -6.56
CA ASP A 142 -14.87 -3.27 -7.38
C ASP A 142 -16.20 -4.02 -7.44
#